data_60ff58ce08d3e42f42c462e8e91b982a
#
_entry.id   60ff58ce08d3e42f42c462e8e91b982a
#
_cell.length_a   1.000
_cell.length_b   1.000
_cell.length_c   1.000
_cell.angle_alpha   90.00
_cell.angle_beta   90.00
_cell.angle_gamma   90.00
#
_symmetry.space_group_name_H-M   'P 1'
#
loop_
_entity.id
_entity.type
_entity.pdbx_description
1 polymer ?
#
loop_
_entity_poly.entity_id
_entity_poly.type
_entity_poly.pdbx_seq_one_letter_code
_entity_poly.pdbx_strand_id
1 'polypeptide(L)'
;MFITLFYIAVIMFAVLFMRNWLSGEKGTYTDHTPLILDLMIKPIKPIKPIKRFDPKKKISFESKGETECRRAIEKITGKKFPKVRPNFLMNTVSGSNLELDCYNDEMKIAVEYNGEQHYNYIPYFHNNKDAFTNLKYRDEKKRLLCKKNGILLITVPYTVKHRDIETYIIKELKKYYS
;
A
#
# COMPACT_ATOMS: atom_id res chain seq x y z
N MET A 1 -9.94 -22.51 25.59
CA MET A 1 -9.73 -23.89 25.13
C MET A 1 -9.01 -23.99 23.77
N PHE A 2 -9.24 -23.10 22.79
CA PHE A 2 -8.56 -23.14 21.47
C PHE A 2 -7.08 -22.73 21.50
N ILE A 3 -6.68 -21.81 22.36
CA ILE A 3 -5.28 -21.32 22.47
C ILE A 3 -4.34 -22.40 22.99
N THR A 4 -4.79 -23.23 23.93
CA THR A 4 -3.99 -24.34 24.48
C THR A 4 -3.75 -25.46 23.48
N LEU A 5 -4.73 -25.76 22.63
CA LEU A 5 -4.60 -26.74 21.54
C LEU A 5 -3.61 -26.29 20.46
N PHE A 6 -3.60 -25.00 20.13
CA PHE A 6 -2.66 -24.43 19.18
C PHE A 6 -1.20 -24.51 19.67
N TYR A 7 -0.95 -24.19 20.95
CA TYR A 7 0.38 -24.31 21.57
C TYR A 7 0.88 -25.75 21.60
N ILE A 8 0.00 -26.71 21.91
CA ILE A 8 0.36 -28.14 21.92
C ILE A 8 0.72 -28.61 20.50
N ALA A 9 -0.02 -28.17 19.47
CA ALA A 9 0.28 -28.52 18.09
C ALA A 9 1.63 -27.96 17.61
N VAL A 10 1.98 -26.72 18.00
CA VAL A 10 3.27 -26.10 17.65
C VAL A 10 4.44 -26.82 18.34
N ILE A 11 4.29 -27.18 19.62
CA ILE A 11 5.32 -27.92 20.37
C ILE A 11 5.50 -29.34 19.79
N MET A 12 4.42 -30.03 19.48
CA MET A 12 4.47 -31.37 18.83
C MET A 12 5.16 -31.31 17.47
N PHE A 13 4.90 -30.29 16.66
CA PHE A 13 5.56 -30.09 15.38
C PHE A 13 7.06 -29.82 15.53
N ALA A 14 7.46 -29.00 16.48
CA ALA A 14 8.86 -28.71 16.77
C ALA A 14 9.61 -29.97 17.27
N VAL A 15 9.01 -30.79 18.11
CA VAL A 15 9.60 -32.03 18.63
C VAL A 15 9.74 -33.07 17.52
N LEU A 16 8.76 -33.22 16.63
CA LEU A 16 8.83 -34.14 15.49
C LEU A 16 9.90 -33.68 14.48
N PHE A 17 10.02 -32.39 14.25
CA PHE A 17 11.04 -31.81 13.36
C PHE A 17 12.45 -32.03 13.91
N MET A 18 12.67 -31.80 15.21
CA MET A 18 13.95 -32.06 15.89
C MET A 18 14.33 -33.55 15.87
N ARG A 19 13.35 -34.44 16.08
CA ARG A 19 13.57 -35.90 16.06
C ARG A 19 14.02 -36.38 14.69
N ASN A 20 13.41 -35.86 13.61
CA ASN A 20 13.81 -36.20 12.23
C ASN A 20 15.20 -35.66 11.85
N TRP A 21 15.58 -34.50 12.41
CA TRP A 21 16.93 -33.97 12.20
C TRP A 21 18.02 -34.79 12.91
N LEU A 22 17.75 -35.26 14.13
CA LEU A 22 18.72 -36.02 14.93
C LEU A 22 18.86 -37.49 14.49
N SER A 23 17.89 -38.04 13.75
CA SER A 23 17.92 -39.45 13.33
C SER A 23 18.71 -39.73 12.06
N GLY A 24 19.25 -38.70 11.37
CA GLY A 24 20.21 -38.88 10.27
C GLY A 24 19.78 -39.78 9.10
N GLU A 25 18.49 -40.08 8.96
CA GLU A 25 18.00 -40.88 7.85
C GLU A 25 18.04 -40.12 6.54
N LYS A 26 18.92 -40.52 5.65
CA LYS A 26 18.94 -40.14 4.23
C LYS A 26 17.72 -40.72 3.53
N GLY A 27 16.57 -40.09 3.72
CA GLY A 27 15.39 -40.36 2.91
C GLY A 27 15.64 -39.90 1.47
N THR A 28 15.62 -40.83 0.53
CA THR A 28 15.57 -40.54 -0.91
C THR A 28 14.27 -39.76 -1.19
N TYR A 29 14.38 -38.46 -1.27
CA TYR A 29 13.27 -37.56 -1.60
C TYR A 29 13.01 -37.69 -3.11
N THR A 30 11.95 -38.39 -3.49
CA THR A 30 11.44 -38.38 -4.86
C THR A 30 10.79 -37.02 -5.10
N ASP A 31 11.34 -36.36 -6.09
CA ASP A 31 11.20 -34.98 -6.54
C ASP A 31 9.81 -34.70 -7.12
N HIS A 32 8.83 -34.32 -6.30
CA HIS A 32 7.51 -33.86 -6.76
C HIS A 32 6.97 -32.64 -6.04
N THR A 33 7.82 -31.79 -5.43
CA THR A 33 7.38 -30.48 -4.92
C THR A 33 8.27 -29.33 -5.38
N PRO A 34 8.28 -29.00 -6.69
CA PRO A 34 9.13 -27.88 -7.15
C PRO A 34 8.40 -26.57 -7.38
N LEU A 35 7.06 -26.48 -7.33
CA LEU A 35 6.39 -25.31 -7.90
C LEU A 35 6.11 -24.16 -6.93
N ILE A 36 6.09 -24.39 -5.63
CA ILE A 36 5.75 -23.34 -4.66
C ILE A 36 7.01 -22.66 -4.10
N LEU A 37 8.08 -23.39 -3.88
CA LEU A 37 9.33 -22.84 -3.34
C LEU A 37 10.09 -22.01 -4.40
N ASP A 38 10.05 -22.42 -5.67
CA ASP A 38 10.66 -21.69 -6.79
C ASP A 38 9.94 -20.37 -7.13
N LEU A 39 8.65 -20.28 -6.81
CA LEU A 39 7.90 -19.00 -6.94
C LEU A 39 8.27 -18.00 -5.83
N MET A 40 8.74 -18.48 -4.68
CA MET A 40 9.11 -17.61 -3.55
C MET A 40 10.57 -17.12 -3.59
N ILE A 41 11.44 -17.75 -4.41
CA ILE A 41 12.88 -17.44 -4.47
C ILE A 41 13.28 -16.88 -5.86
N LYS A 42 12.38 -16.28 -6.62
CA LYS A 42 12.83 -15.47 -7.75
C LYS A 42 13.60 -14.28 -7.22
N PRO A 43 14.91 -14.13 -7.56
CA PRO A 43 15.67 -12.99 -7.11
C PRO A 43 14.96 -11.72 -7.61
N ILE A 44 14.48 -10.93 -6.67
CA ILE A 44 13.93 -9.59 -6.95
C ILE A 44 15.06 -8.83 -7.63
N LYS A 45 14.87 -8.46 -8.91
CA LYS A 45 15.84 -7.63 -9.62
C LYS A 45 16.16 -6.42 -8.76
N PRO A 46 17.45 -6.05 -8.57
CA PRO A 46 17.81 -4.94 -7.72
C PRO A 46 17.05 -3.69 -8.16
N ILE A 47 16.23 -3.18 -7.27
CA ILE A 47 15.47 -1.94 -7.48
C ILE A 47 16.53 -0.84 -7.65
N LYS A 48 16.50 -0.15 -8.81
CA LYS A 48 17.38 1.00 -9.04
C LYS A 48 17.27 1.95 -7.85
N PRO A 49 18.41 2.46 -7.30
CA PRO A 49 18.37 3.32 -6.13
C PRO A 49 17.43 4.51 -6.38
N ILE A 50 16.48 4.70 -5.46
CA ILE A 50 15.56 5.83 -5.45
C ILE A 50 16.42 7.10 -5.51
N LYS A 51 16.20 7.95 -6.53
CA LYS A 51 16.90 9.23 -6.66
C LYS A 51 16.83 9.97 -5.33
N ARG A 52 18.01 10.36 -4.80
CA ARG A 52 18.14 11.12 -3.55
C ARG A 52 17.14 12.27 -3.53
N PHE A 53 16.48 12.44 -2.39
CA PHE A 53 15.62 13.59 -2.09
C PHE A 53 16.41 14.88 -2.36
N ASP A 54 15.94 15.69 -3.31
CA ASP A 54 16.48 17.01 -3.59
C ASP A 54 15.73 18.04 -2.71
N PRO A 55 16.39 18.64 -1.69
CA PRO A 55 15.72 19.61 -0.80
C PRO A 55 15.32 20.92 -1.49
N LYS A 56 15.78 21.17 -2.72
CA LYS A 56 15.38 22.34 -3.55
C LYS A 56 14.13 22.11 -4.38
N LYS A 57 13.55 20.92 -4.34
CA LYS A 57 12.32 20.63 -5.06
C LYS A 57 11.17 21.33 -4.36
N LYS A 58 10.54 22.28 -5.08
CA LYS A 58 9.38 23.10 -4.70
C LYS A 58 8.44 22.30 -3.78
N ILE A 59 8.31 22.70 -2.51
CA ILE A 59 7.37 22.11 -1.56
C ILE A 59 5.99 22.33 -2.17
N SER A 60 5.36 21.27 -2.66
CA SER A 60 3.97 21.35 -3.10
C SER A 60 3.14 21.66 -1.86
N PHE A 61 2.34 22.73 -1.93
CA PHE A 61 1.45 23.12 -0.83
C PHE A 61 0.53 21.94 -0.53
N GLU A 62 0.62 21.43 0.69
CA GLU A 62 -0.20 20.33 1.17
C GLU A 62 -1.50 20.88 1.74
N SER A 63 -2.64 20.32 1.35
CA SER A 63 -3.93 20.73 1.90
C SER A 63 -4.07 20.25 3.35
N LYS A 64 -4.98 20.89 4.11
CA LYS A 64 -5.26 20.47 5.50
C LYS A 64 -5.69 19.01 5.58
N GLY A 65 -6.48 18.53 4.60
CA GLY A 65 -6.91 17.13 4.55
C GLY A 65 -5.77 16.17 4.30
N GLU A 66 -4.85 16.48 3.37
CA GLU A 66 -3.65 15.69 3.12
C GLU A 66 -2.75 15.63 4.37
N THR A 67 -2.52 16.80 5.02
CA THR A 67 -1.73 16.87 6.26
C THR A 67 -2.33 15.99 7.37
N GLU A 68 -3.66 16.00 7.54
CA GLU A 68 -4.33 15.15 8.54
C GLU A 68 -4.29 13.66 8.18
N CYS A 69 -4.44 13.31 6.90
CA CYS A 69 -4.26 11.94 6.45
C CYS A 69 -2.86 11.42 6.76
N ARG A 70 -1.82 12.21 6.48
CA ARG A 70 -0.43 11.87 6.78
C ARG A 70 -0.22 11.71 8.27
N ARG A 71 -0.65 12.69 9.08
CA ARG A 71 -0.54 12.62 10.53
C ARG A 71 -1.19 11.36 11.10
N ALA A 72 -2.40 11.06 10.62
CA ALA A 72 -3.16 9.91 11.10
C ALA A 72 -2.48 8.58 10.75
N ILE A 73 -2.12 8.36 9.48
CA ILE A 73 -1.51 7.09 9.07
C ILE A 73 -0.12 6.89 9.70
N GLU A 74 0.70 7.95 9.82
CA GLU A 74 2.01 7.87 10.48
C GLU A 74 1.85 7.57 11.98
N LYS A 75 0.83 8.14 12.65
CA LYS A 75 0.51 7.84 14.05
C LYS A 75 0.08 6.38 14.24
N ILE A 76 -0.79 5.87 13.36
CA ILE A 76 -1.32 4.50 13.43
C ILE A 76 -0.20 3.46 13.22
N THR A 77 0.69 3.73 12.25
CA THR A 77 1.67 2.73 11.79
C THR A 77 3.07 2.90 12.39
N GLY A 78 3.39 4.08 12.94
CA GLY A 78 4.75 4.43 13.37
C GLY A 78 5.76 4.60 12.21
N LYS A 79 5.31 4.57 10.95
CA LYS A 79 6.14 4.67 9.76
C LYS A 79 5.91 5.99 9.02
N LYS A 80 6.88 6.40 8.18
CA LYS A 80 6.76 7.61 7.35
C LYS A 80 6.00 7.33 6.05
N PHE A 81 5.16 8.28 5.67
CA PHE A 81 4.33 8.24 4.46
C PHE A 81 4.56 9.50 3.59
N PRO A 82 5.69 9.60 2.90
CA PRO A 82 5.97 10.75 2.05
C PRO A 82 5.01 10.85 0.86
N LYS A 83 4.88 12.06 0.30
CA LYS A 83 4.27 12.30 -1.00
C LYS A 83 5.23 11.85 -2.09
N VAL A 84 4.78 10.99 -3.00
CA VAL A 84 5.64 10.37 -4.02
C VAL A 84 4.96 10.23 -5.37
N ARG A 85 5.76 10.09 -6.44
CA ARG A 85 5.31 9.76 -7.81
C ARG A 85 5.99 8.46 -8.25
N PRO A 86 5.49 7.30 -7.82
CA PRO A 86 6.13 6.02 -8.10
C PRO A 86 6.02 5.63 -9.57
N ASN A 87 7.00 4.88 -10.07
CA ASN A 87 7.09 4.51 -11.49
C ASN A 87 5.92 3.65 -11.96
N PHE A 88 5.32 2.85 -11.08
CA PHE A 88 4.16 2.02 -11.43
C PHE A 88 2.88 2.84 -11.71
N LEU A 89 2.83 4.11 -11.30
CA LEU A 89 1.71 5.02 -11.54
C LEU A 89 1.87 5.87 -12.81
N MET A 90 2.52 5.33 -13.85
CA MET A 90 2.68 6.04 -15.10
C MET A 90 1.32 6.35 -15.76
N ASN A 91 1.11 7.63 -16.04
CA ASN A 91 0.02 8.07 -16.88
C ASN A 91 0.47 8.13 -18.34
N THR A 92 0.07 7.15 -19.13
CA THR A 92 0.45 7.02 -20.55
C THR A 92 -0.04 8.18 -21.41
N VAL A 93 -1.07 8.90 -20.99
CA VAL A 93 -1.60 10.07 -21.73
C VAL A 93 -0.70 11.29 -21.55
N SER A 94 -0.21 11.55 -20.34
CA SER A 94 0.64 12.71 -20.05
C SER A 94 2.13 12.38 -20.01
N GLY A 95 2.52 11.12 -20.10
CA GLY A 95 3.91 10.67 -19.97
C GLY A 95 4.52 10.85 -18.55
N SER A 96 3.71 11.28 -17.56
CA SER A 96 4.18 11.56 -16.20
C SER A 96 3.57 10.60 -15.20
N ASN A 97 4.29 10.32 -14.11
CA ASN A 97 3.75 9.51 -13.04
C ASN A 97 2.73 10.28 -12.21
N LEU A 98 1.61 9.63 -11.88
CA LEU A 98 0.63 10.16 -10.96
C LEU A 98 1.21 10.21 -9.53
N GLU A 99 0.72 11.15 -8.73
CA GLU A 99 1.17 11.37 -7.36
C GLU A 99 0.29 10.63 -6.36
N LEU A 100 0.92 10.08 -5.32
CA LEU A 100 0.26 9.62 -4.10
C LEU A 100 0.59 10.59 -2.98
N ASP A 101 -0.43 11.06 -2.24
CA ASP A 101 -0.25 12.04 -1.17
C ASP A 101 0.54 11.47 0.00
N CYS A 102 0.20 10.26 0.41
CA CYS A 102 0.86 9.54 1.48
C CYS A 102 1.12 8.11 1.02
N TYR A 103 2.38 7.67 0.95
CA TYR A 103 2.71 6.32 0.50
C TYR A 103 3.87 5.72 1.27
N ASN A 104 3.73 4.45 1.65
CA ASN A 104 4.81 3.65 2.21
C ASN A 104 4.97 2.37 1.40
N ASP A 105 6.14 2.19 0.77
CA ASP A 105 6.40 1.06 -0.11
C ASP A 105 6.62 -0.26 0.65
N GLU A 106 7.19 -0.19 1.85
CA GLU A 106 7.40 -1.35 2.71
C GLU A 106 6.07 -1.98 3.13
N MET A 107 5.10 -1.15 3.52
CA MET A 107 3.77 -1.60 3.94
C MET A 107 2.81 -1.84 2.80
N LYS A 108 3.11 -1.36 1.59
CA LYS A 108 2.20 -1.37 0.43
C LYS A 108 0.87 -0.67 0.72
N ILE A 109 0.94 0.44 1.46
CA ILE A 109 -0.24 1.25 1.81
C ILE A 109 -0.06 2.66 1.25
N ALA A 110 -1.13 3.18 0.66
CA ALA A 110 -1.26 4.58 0.26
C ALA A 110 -2.54 5.18 0.87
N VAL A 111 -2.49 6.47 1.21
CA VAL A 111 -3.65 7.23 1.67
C VAL A 111 -3.73 8.52 0.88
N GLU A 112 -4.91 8.86 0.38
CA GLU A 112 -5.20 10.08 -0.36
C GLU A 112 -6.38 10.82 0.25
N TYR A 113 -6.34 12.15 0.21
CA TYR A 113 -7.47 12.99 0.57
C TYR A 113 -8.13 13.56 -0.68
N ASN A 114 -9.37 13.15 -0.95
CA ASN A 114 -10.12 13.65 -2.09
C ASN A 114 -11.02 14.81 -1.66
N GLY A 115 -10.65 16.02 -2.07
CA GLY A 115 -11.46 17.22 -1.91
C GLY A 115 -12.77 17.14 -2.73
N GLU A 116 -13.66 18.10 -2.53
CA GLU A 116 -14.97 18.15 -3.19
C GLU A 116 -14.87 18.11 -4.74
N GLN A 117 -13.80 18.71 -5.28
CA GLN A 117 -13.53 18.75 -6.74
C GLN A 117 -13.38 17.34 -7.35
N HIS A 118 -13.07 16.32 -6.57
CA HIS A 118 -13.02 14.95 -7.05
C HIS A 118 -14.39 14.31 -7.25
N TYR A 119 -15.44 14.88 -6.66
CA TYR A 119 -16.80 14.35 -6.69
C TYR A 119 -17.75 15.18 -7.52
N ASN A 120 -17.60 16.51 -7.46
CA ASN A 120 -18.47 17.48 -8.11
C ASN A 120 -17.72 18.33 -9.13
N TYR A 121 -18.38 18.66 -10.25
CA TYR A 121 -17.85 19.67 -11.15
C TYR A 121 -17.95 21.04 -10.48
N ILE A 122 -16.81 21.66 -10.22
CA ILE A 122 -16.72 22.99 -9.58
C ILE A 122 -15.95 23.88 -10.57
N PRO A 123 -16.59 24.92 -11.16
CA PRO A 123 -15.95 25.80 -12.17
C PRO A 123 -14.64 26.45 -11.69
N TYR A 124 -14.52 26.73 -10.39
CA TYR A 124 -13.31 27.30 -9.79
C TYR A 124 -12.09 26.34 -9.89
N PHE A 125 -12.30 25.03 -9.78
CA PHE A 125 -11.23 24.03 -9.83
C PHE A 125 -11.07 23.39 -11.22
N HIS A 126 -12.11 23.48 -12.05
CA HIS A 126 -12.14 22.84 -13.36
C HIS A 126 -12.38 23.91 -14.44
N ASN A 127 -11.39 24.14 -15.28
CA ASN A 127 -11.52 25.09 -16.40
C ASN A 127 -12.68 24.74 -17.33
N ASN A 128 -12.99 23.45 -17.46
CA ASN A 128 -14.09 22.92 -18.27
C ASN A 128 -14.48 21.50 -17.77
N LYS A 129 -15.53 20.93 -18.38
CA LYS A 129 -16.01 19.57 -18.08
C LYS A 129 -14.97 18.49 -18.40
N ASP A 130 -14.13 18.72 -19.42
CA ASP A 130 -13.07 17.76 -19.79
C ASP A 130 -11.99 17.67 -18.71
N ALA A 131 -11.66 18.79 -18.04
CA ALA A 131 -10.74 18.80 -16.90
C ALA A 131 -11.28 17.94 -15.75
N PHE A 132 -12.58 18.00 -15.47
CA PHE A 132 -13.23 17.15 -14.47
C PHE A 132 -13.21 15.67 -14.88
N THR A 133 -13.54 15.37 -16.15
CA THR A 133 -13.47 13.99 -16.68
C THR A 133 -12.05 13.43 -16.59
N ASN A 134 -11.04 14.24 -16.93
CA ASN A 134 -9.64 13.86 -16.82
C ASN A 134 -9.20 13.63 -15.37
N LEU A 135 -9.76 14.37 -14.39
CA LEU A 135 -9.51 14.13 -12.97
C LEU A 135 -10.06 12.76 -12.56
N LYS A 136 -11.32 12.47 -12.90
CA LYS A 136 -11.95 11.16 -12.65
C LYS A 136 -11.17 10.00 -13.26
N TYR A 137 -10.71 10.16 -14.51
CA TYR A 137 -9.88 9.17 -15.18
C TYR A 137 -8.58 8.91 -14.43
N ARG A 138 -7.91 9.96 -13.93
CA ARG A 138 -6.66 9.80 -13.14
C ARG A 138 -6.91 9.09 -11.81
N ASP A 139 -8.00 9.42 -11.12
CA ASP A 139 -8.37 8.78 -9.85
C ASP A 139 -8.63 7.28 -10.05
N GLU A 140 -9.42 6.93 -11.07
CA GLU A 140 -9.68 5.52 -11.39
C GLU A 140 -8.40 4.78 -11.81
N LYS A 141 -7.55 5.42 -12.60
CA LYS A 141 -6.26 4.85 -12.99
C LYS A 141 -5.36 4.60 -11.78
N LYS A 142 -5.28 5.53 -10.82
CA LYS A 142 -4.56 5.32 -9.55
C LYS A 142 -5.08 4.09 -8.82
N ARG A 143 -6.41 3.99 -8.66
CA ARG A 143 -7.07 2.88 -8.00
C ARG A 143 -6.71 1.53 -8.64
N LEU A 144 -6.81 1.42 -9.96
CA LEU A 144 -6.51 0.20 -10.70
C LEU A 144 -5.03 -0.18 -10.63
N LEU A 145 -4.12 0.79 -10.80
CA LEU A 145 -2.69 0.54 -10.76
C LEU A 145 -2.20 0.18 -9.35
N CYS A 146 -2.72 0.82 -8.30
CA CYS A 146 -2.43 0.43 -6.92
C CYS A 146 -2.88 -1.01 -6.68
N LYS A 147 -4.13 -1.36 -7.04
CA LYS A 147 -4.63 -2.74 -6.91
C LYS A 147 -3.77 -3.74 -7.66
N LYS A 148 -3.37 -3.45 -8.90
CA LYS A 148 -2.51 -4.32 -9.72
C LYS A 148 -1.13 -4.56 -9.09
N ASN A 149 -0.62 -3.59 -8.33
CA ASN A 149 0.68 -3.67 -7.66
C ASN A 149 0.59 -4.12 -6.18
N GLY A 150 -0.57 -4.64 -5.75
CA GLY A 150 -0.77 -5.12 -4.38
C GLY A 150 -0.74 -4.01 -3.33
N ILE A 151 -1.09 -2.77 -3.72
CA ILE A 151 -1.09 -1.62 -2.83
C ILE A 151 -2.51 -1.34 -2.36
N LEU A 152 -2.70 -1.28 -1.05
CA LEU A 152 -3.93 -0.80 -0.46
C LEU A 152 -4.00 0.72 -0.59
N LEU A 153 -4.89 1.22 -1.44
CA LEU A 153 -5.18 2.65 -1.57
C LEU A 153 -6.43 3.01 -0.76
N ILE A 154 -6.23 3.77 0.31
CA ILE A 154 -7.31 4.32 1.14
C ILE A 154 -7.60 5.75 0.66
N THR A 155 -8.80 5.98 0.15
CA THR A 155 -9.26 7.32 -0.27
C THR A 155 -10.17 7.90 0.80
N VAL A 156 -9.76 9.01 1.40
CA VAL A 156 -10.54 9.74 2.40
C VAL A 156 -11.32 10.85 1.70
N PRO A 157 -12.66 10.78 1.65
CA PRO A 157 -13.47 11.81 0.99
C PRO A 157 -13.58 13.07 1.86
N TYR A 158 -13.80 14.23 1.24
CA TYR A 158 -13.97 15.52 1.90
C TYR A 158 -15.13 15.57 2.91
N THR A 159 -16.09 14.65 2.78
CA THR A 159 -17.21 14.51 3.71
C THR A 159 -16.79 14.01 5.09
N VAL A 160 -15.61 13.36 5.20
CA VAL A 160 -15.03 12.96 6.48
C VAL A 160 -14.41 14.20 7.13
N LYS A 161 -14.92 14.57 8.30
CA LYS A 161 -14.35 15.71 9.05
C LYS A 161 -12.89 15.42 9.43
N HIS A 162 -12.03 16.43 9.43
CA HIS A 162 -10.60 16.25 9.72
C HIS A 162 -10.35 15.51 11.04
N ARG A 163 -11.12 15.79 12.10
CA ARG A 163 -11.03 15.09 13.39
C ARG A 163 -11.36 13.59 13.33
N ASP A 164 -12.09 13.14 12.31
CA ASP A 164 -12.59 11.78 12.17
C ASP A 164 -11.73 10.95 11.19
N ILE A 165 -10.73 11.57 10.52
CA ILE A 165 -9.86 10.93 9.53
C ILE A 165 -9.13 9.74 10.13
N GLU A 166 -8.59 9.86 11.34
CA GLU A 166 -7.87 8.76 12.01
C GLU A 166 -8.76 7.53 12.19
N THR A 167 -9.99 7.72 12.70
CA THR A 167 -10.98 6.66 12.88
C THR A 167 -11.39 6.03 11.53
N TYR A 168 -11.55 6.87 10.50
CA TYR A 168 -11.87 6.41 9.16
C TYR A 168 -10.77 5.50 8.60
N ILE A 169 -9.50 5.92 8.69
CA ILE A 169 -8.35 5.13 8.22
C ILE A 169 -8.25 3.80 8.98
N ILE A 170 -8.41 3.81 10.31
CA ILE A 170 -8.42 2.57 11.11
C ILE A 170 -9.52 1.61 10.64
N LYS A 171 -10.71 2.11 10.34
CA LYS A 171 -11.82 1.30 9.84
C LYS A 171 -11.48 0.67 8.49
N GLU A 172 -10.91 1.42 7.55
CA GLU A 172 -10.53 0.90 6.23
C GLU A 172 -9.39 -0.13 6.33
N LEU A 173 -8.39 0.10 7.19
CA LEU A 173 -7.33 -0.88 7.46
C LEU A 173 -7.90 -2.19 8.03
N LYS A 174 -8.81 -2.11 9.00
CA LYS A 174 -9.45 -3.31 9.58
C LYS A 174 -10.18 -4.14 8.52
N LYS A 175 -10.90 -3.51 7.60
CA LYS A 175 -11.60 -4.22 6.50
C LYS A 175 -10.64 -4.97 5.57
N TYR A 176 -9.42 -4.46 5.41
CA TYR A 176 -8.43 -5.06 4.52
C TYR A 176 -7.73 -6.27 5.16
N TYR A 177 -7.54 -6.25 6.47
CA TYR A 177 -6.83 -7.30 7.21
C TYR A 177 -7.76 -8.31 7.92
N SER A 178 -9.09 -8.12 7.83
CA SER A 178 -10.09 -9.09 8.31
C SER A 178 -10.40 -10.13 7.23
#